data_89708c878d7f61ebdceace497a40db04
#
_entry.id   89708c878d7f61ebdceace497a40db04
#
_cell.length_a   1.000
_cell.length_b   1.000
_cell.length_c   1.000
_cell.angle_alpha   90.00
_cell.angle_beta   90.00
_cell.angle_gamma   90.00
#
_symmetry.space_group_name_H-M   'P 1'
#
loop_
_entity.id
_entity.type
_entity.pdbx_description
1 polymer ?
#
loop_
_entity_poly.entity_id
_entity_poly.type
_entity_poly.pdbx_seq_one_letter_code
_entity_poly.pdbx_strand_id
1 'polypeptide(L)'
;FRRVLFRSKLYWHGAAASRMLATVSQGAPVCVTVSFLDGFIVGRSGIMHSLNYRSVMAFGRACLVSDLAEVRAAMDAFIDRLYAGRPLKLRPTTDDELRRIALVEMEIEEASAKVRDTGPGELPADEGWPAWCGVFPVETRIGAALPEPGMGAGGAPTPDLAPYREGARLDEALTAAAAVYG
;
A
#
# COMPACT_ATOMS: atom_id res chain seq x y z
N PHE A 1 -12.35 5.42 18.53
CA PHE A 1 -12.49 4.44 17.43
C PHE A 1 -13.78 4.75 16.68
N ARG A 2 -13.67 5.24 15.43
CA ARG A 2 -14.83 5.31 14.53
C ARG A 2 -14.92 3.96 13.82
N ARG A 3 -15.94 3.16 14.11
CA ARG A 3 -16.35 2.05 13.26
C ARG A 3 -16.89 2.64 11.96
N VAL A 4 -16.25 2.34 10.86
CA VAL A 4 -16.77 2.67 9.52
C VAL A 4 -17.16 1.35 8.89
N LEU A 5 -18.47 1.12 8.72
CA LEU A 5 -19.00 -0.03 7.99
C LEU A 5 -18.88 0.29 6.49
N PHE A 6 -17.94 -0.36 5.82
CA PHE A 6 -17.81 -0.31 4.37
C PHE A 6 -18.34 -1.61 3.75
N ARG A 7 -19.15 -1.48 2.72
CA ARG A 7 -19.42 -2.58 1.78
C ARG A 7 -18.38 -2.58 0.66
N SER A 8 -17.12 -2.49 1.01
CA SER A 8 -16.01 -2.46 0.06
C SER A 8 -15.28 -3.79 0.10
N LYS A 9 -14.83 -4.24 -1.07
CA LYS A 9 -14.01 -5.43 -1.21
C LYS A 9 -12.52 -5.03 -1.25
N LEU A 10 -11.68 -5.84 -0.64
CA LEU A 10 -10.23 -5.85 -0.86
C LEU A 10 -9.88 -7.00 -1.77
N TYR A 11 -8.94 -6.75 -2.68
CA TYR A 11 -8.38 -7.76 -3.57
C TYR A 11 -6.87 -7.83 -3.38
N TRP A 12 -6.35 -9.04 -3.40
CA TRP A 12 -4.91 -9.29 -3.50
C TRP A 12 -4.67 -10.54 -4.34
N HIS A 13 -3.50 -10.63 -4.93
CA HIS A 13 -3.16 -11.75 -5.78
C HIS A 13 -1.77 -12.32 -5.46
N GLY A 14 -1.53 -13.52 -5.95
CA GLY A 14 -0.24 -14.20 -5.91
C GLY A 14 -0.21 -15.35 -6.91
N ALA A 15 0.87 -16.13 -6.87
CA ALA A 15 0.97 -17.31 -7.72
C ALA A 15 -0.14 -18.32 -7.38
N ALA A 16 -0.75 -18.93 -8.39
CA ALA A 16 -1.79 -19.95 -8.20
C ALA A 16 -1.31 -21.13 -7.34
N ALA A 17 0.00 -21.44 -7.34
CA ALA A 17 0.61 -22.47 -6.51
C ALA A 17 0.88 -22.05 -5.06
N SER A 18 0.48 -20.84 -4.64
CA SER A 18 0.71 -20.35 -3.27
C SER A 18 -0.11 -21.13 -2.25
N ARG A 19 0.55 -21.85 -1.35
CA ARG A 19 -0.11 -22.57 -0.24
C ARG A 19 -0.88 -21.63 0.69
N MET A 20 -0.35 -20.44 0.95
CA MET A 20 -1.02 -19.42 1.76
C MET A 20 -2.36 -19.04 1.13
N LEU A 21 -2.38 -18.70 -0.17
CA LEU A 21 -3.61 -18.32 -0.86
C LEU A 21 -4.61 -19.49 -0.91
N ALA A 22 -4.15 -20.71 -1.16
CA ALA A 22 -5.01 -21.91 -1.13
C ALA A 22 -5.67 -22.11 0.24
N THR A 23 -4.98 -21.79 1.33
CA THR A 23 -5.54 -21.92 2.69
C THR A 23 -6.55 -20.82 2.99
N VAL A 24 -6.22 -19.56 2.70
CA VAL A 24 -7.08 -18.42 3.08
C VAL A 24 -8.30 -18.26 2.19
N SER A 25 -8.23 -18.71 0.92
CA SER A 25 -9.30 -18.55 -0.07
C SER A 25 -10.54 -19.42 0.12
N GLN A 26 -10.58 -20.24 1.16
CA GLN A 26 -11.71 -21.13 1.49
C GLN A 26 -12.70 -20.50 2.50
N GLY A 27 -12.83 -19.20 2.54
CA GLY A 27 -13.69 -18.50 3.49
C GLY A 27 -13.06 -18.32 4.88
N ALA A 28 -11.75 -18.46 5.00
CA ALA A 28 -11.05 -18.26 6.26
C ALA A 28 -11.16 -16.80 6.73
N PRO A 29 -11.31 -16.55 8.05
CA PRO A 29 -11.21 -15.21 8.59
C PRO A 29 -9.76 -14.71 8.44
N VAL A 30 -9.61 -13.50 7.93
CA VAL A 30 -8.32 -12.87 7.68
C VAL A 30 -8.27 -11.43 8.17
N CYS A 31 -7.07 -10.97 8.47
CA CYS A 31 -6.78 -9.57 8.72
C CYS A 31 -5.74 -9.08 7.70
N VAL A 32 -6.08 -8.06 6.95
CA VAL A 32 -5.15 -7.35 6.07
C VAL A 32 -4.70 -6.08 6.76
N THR A 33 -3.39 -5.92 6.93
CA THR A 33 -2.80 -4.74 7.58
C THR A 33 -1.84 -4.04 6.62
N VAL A 34 -1.97 -2.71 6.55
CA VAL A 34 -1.01 -1.83 5.87
C VAL A 34 -0.54 -0.80 6.88
N SER A 35 0.78 -0.62 6.98
CA SER A 35 1.37 0.34 7.90
C SER A 35 2.53 1.09 7.25
N PHE A 36 2.64 2.37 7.59
CA PHE A 36 3.77 3.23 7.23
C PHE A 36 4.39 3.79 8.49
N LEU A 37 5.72 3.72 8.58
CA LEU A 37 6.49 4.42 9.58
C LEU A 37 6.77 5.83 9.06
N ASP A 38 6.34 6.85 9.80
CA ASP A 38 6.46 8.26 9.40
C ASP A 38 7.49 9.03 10.23
N GLY A 39 7.96 8.46 11.36
CA GLY A 39 9.02 9.09 12.14
C GLY A 39 9.35 8.41 13.46
N PHE A 40 10.54 8.74 13.98
CA PHE A 40 10.96 8.37 15.32
C PHE A 40 10.81 9.57 16.24
N ILE A 41 10.12 9.39 17.35
CA ILE A 41 9.95 10.41 18.40
C ILE A 41 10.99 10.14 19.48
N VAL A 42 11.85 11.12 19.73
CA VAL A 42 12.87 11.09 20.79
C VAL A 42 12.46 12.08 21.88
N GLY A 43 12.15 11.56 23.05
CA GLY A 43 11.79 12.35 24.24
C GLY A 43 12.99 12.66 25.14
N ARG A 44 12.83 13.53 26.11
CA ARG A 44 13.82 13.77 27.17
C ARG A 44 13.86 12.66 28.22
N SER A 45 12.78 11.90 28.35
CA SER A 45 12.69 10.72 29.21
C SER A 45 12.38 9.46 28.40
N GLY A 46 12.76 8.30 28.91
CA GLY A 46 12.59 7.02 28.20
C GLY A 46 11.15 6.72 27.81
N ILE A 47 10.18 7.10 28.65
CA ILE A 47 8.76 6.86 28.40
C ILE A 47 8.19 7.75 27.28
N MET A 48 8.86 8.85 26.94
CA MET A 48 8.44 9.79 25.90
C MET A 48 8.98 9.46 24.52
N HIS A 49 9.79 8.41 24.39
CA HIS A 49 10.17 7.87 23.08
C HIS A 49 9.02 7.13 22.43
N SER A 50 8.83 7.30 21.12
CA SER A 50 7.73 6.68 20.39
C SER A 50 7.98 6.69 18.87
N LEU A 51 6.92 6.37 18.10
CA LEU A 51 6.92 6.37 16.64
C LEU A 51 5.72 7.18 16.11
N ASN A 52 5.92 7.90 15.02
CA ASN A 52 4.83 8.39 14.17
C ASN A 52 4.56 7.36 13.07
N TYR A 53 3.30 7.07 12.82
CA TYR A 53 2.88 6.04 11.88
C TYR A 53 1.44 6.21 11.44
N ARG A 54 1.14 5.64 10.28
CA ARG A 54 -0.22 5.42 9.78
C ARG A 54 -0.43 3.92 9.61
N SER A 55 -1.54 3.39 10.12
CA SER A 55 -1.87 1.98 10.00
C SER A 55 -3.36 1.79 9.76
N VAL A 56 -3.68 0.84 8.90
CA VAL A 56 -5.06 0.37 8.67
C VAL A 56 -5.07 -1.14 8.82
N MET A 57 -6.07 -1.64 9.53
CA MET A 57 -6.39 -3.06 9.63
C MET A 57 -7.80 -3.28 9.11
N ALA A 58 -7.99 -4.25 8.24
CA ALA A 58 -9.28 -4.65 7.72
C ALA A 58 -9.50 -6.14 7.96
N PHE A 59 -10.66 -6.50 8.47
CA PHE A 59 -11.04 -7.86 8.82
C PHE A 59 -12.18 -8.31 7.92
N GLY A 60 -12.20 -9.59 7.57
CA GLY A 60 -13.24 -10.22 6.77
C GLY A 60 -12.91 -11.66 6.44
N ARG A 61 -13.66 -12.23 5.51
CA ARG A 61 -13.46 -13.60 5.02
C ARG A 61 -12.94 -13.57 3.60
N ALA A 62 -11.89 -14.34 3.36
CA ALA A 62 -11.21 -14.39 2.07
C ALA A 62 -11.76 -15.53 1.22
N CYS A 63 -12.10 -15.22 -0.05
CA CYS A 63 -12.59 -16.17 -1.04
C CYS A 63 -11.79 -16.07 -2.33
N LEU A 64 -11.60 -17.21 -3.00
CA LEU A 64 -10.97 -17.23 -4.32
C LEU A 64 -11.95 -16.69 -5.37
N VAL A 65 -11.49 -15.79 -6.20
CA VAL A 65 -12.20 -15.35 -7.41
C VAL A 65 -11.93 -16.37 -8.52
N SER A 66 -12.95 -17.05 -9.00
CA SER A 66 -12.84 -18.12 -10.00
C SER A 66 -13.21 -17.67 -11.43
N ASP A 67 -13.96 -16.59 -11.57
CA ASP A 67 -14.35 -16.03 -12.87
C ASP A 67 -13.16 -15.28 -13.50
N LEU A 68 -12.68 -15.76 -14.64
CA LEU A 68 -11.58 -15.13 -15.36
C LEU A 68 -11.89 -13.71 -15.84
N ALA A 69 -13.15 -13.38 -16.12
CA ALA A 69 -13.53 -12.02 -16.48
C ALA A 69 -13.38 -11.06 -15.29
N GLU A 70 -13.78 -11.51 -14.09
CA GLU A 70 -13.59 -10.75 -12.86
C GLU A 70 -12.10 -10.63 -12.50
N VAL A 71 -11.31 -11.72 -12.64
CA VAL A 71 -9.85 -11.69 -12.43
C VAL A 71 -9.21 -10.65 -13.35
N ARG A 72 -9.56 -10.63 -14.64
CA ARG A 72 -9.07 -9.66 -15.62
C ARG A 72 -9.40 -8.24 -15.21
N ALA A 73 -10.68 -7.98 -14.91
CA ALA A 73 -11.14 -6.64 -14.51
C ALA A 73 -10.43 -6.14 -13.25
N ALA A 74 -10.23 -7.01 -12.25
CA ALA A 74 -9.53 -6.64 -11.01
C ALA A 74 -8.03 -6.36 -11.26
N MET A 75 -7.37 -7.13 -12.13
CA MET A 75 -5.97 -6.91 -12.49
C MET A 75 -5.78 -5.62 -13.29
N ASP A 76 -6.67 -5.34 -14.24
CA ASP A 76 -6.64 -4.09 -15.01
C ASP A 76 -6.89 -2.88 -14.09
N ALA A 77 -7.87 -2.98 -13.18
CA ALA A 77 -8.15 -1.94 -12.19
C ALA A 77 -6.97 -1.72 -11.22
N PHE A 78 -6.27 -2.79 -10.81
CA PHE A 78 -5.07 -2.67 -9.98
C PHE A 78 -3.96 -1.91 -10.69
N ILE A 79 -3.68 -2.26 -11.96
CA ILE A 79 -2.66 -1.57 -12.76
C ILE A 79 -3.07 -0.12 -12.98
N ASP A 80 -4.33 0.11 -13.34
CA ASP A 80 -4.85 1.44 -13.63
C ASP A 80 -4.82 2.35 -12.39
N ARG A 81 -5.11 1.80 -11.21
CA ARG A 81 -5.03 2.52 -9.93
C ARG A 81 -3.63 2.99 -9.58
N LEU A 82 -2.61 2.22 -9.93
CA LEU A 82 -1.20 2.58 -9.70
C LEU A 82 -0.63 3.42 -10.85
N TYR A 83 -1.06 3.14 -12.09
CA TYR A 83 -0.50 3.72 -13.31
C TYR A 83 -1.64 4.14 -14.24
N ALA A 84 -2.23 5.29 -13.99
CA ALA A 84 -3.43 5.77 -14.67
C ALA A 84 -3.32 5.73 -16.20
N GLY A 85 -4.28 5.05 -16.86
CA GLY A 85 -4.31 4.84 -18.30
C GLY A 85 -3.32 3.82 -18.84
N ARG A 86 -2.52 3.16 -17.97
CA ARG A 86 -1.53 2.17 -18.37
C ARG A 86 -2.14 0.92 -19.03
N PRO A 87 -3.25 0.34 -18.55
CA PRO A 87 -3.84 -0.86 -19.19
C PRO A 87 -4.10 -0.69 -20.68
N LEU A 88 -4.46 0.51 -21.13
CA LEU A 88 -4.70 0.82 -22.55
C LEU A 88 -3.44 0.78 -23.44
N LYS A 89 -2.26 0.79 -22.83
CA LYS A 89 -0.95 0.79 -23.49
C LYS A 89 -0.27 -0.58 -23.45
N LEU A 90 -0.80 -1.50 -22.67
CA LEU A 90 -0.26 -2.84 -22.52
C LEU A 90 -0.85 -3.78 -23.58
N ARG A 91 -0.11 -4.83 -23.94
CA ARG A 91 -0.71 -5.93 -24.69
C ARG A 91 -1.79 -6.60 -23.84
N PRO A 92 -2.84 -7.14 -24.47
CA PRO A 92 -3.86 -7.89 -23.74
C PRO A 92 -3.26 -9.08 -22.98
N THR A 93 -3.68 -9.26 -21.72
CA THR A 93 -3.33 -10.42 -20.91
C THR A 93 -4.11 -11.63 -21.42
N THR A 94 -3.46 -12.76 -21.63
CA THR A 94 -4.12 -14.00 -22.08
C THR A 94 -4.79 -14.73 -20.91
N ASP A 95 -5.76 -15.60 -21.21
CA ASP A 95 -6.42 -16.42 -20.18
C ASP A 95 -5.45 -17.37 -19.49
N ASP A 96 -4.45 -17.88 -20.22
CA ASP A 96 -3.43 -18.75 -19.63
C ASP A 96 -2.53 -18.00 -18.66
N GLU A 97 -2.25 -16.73 -18.90
CA GLU A 97 -1.54 -15.87 -17.93
C GLU A 97 -2.40 -15.61 -16.69
N LEU A 98 -3.70 -15.35 -16.86
CA LEU A 98 -4.63 -15.17 -15.74
C LEU A 98 -4.76 -16.43 -14.87
N ARG A 99 -4.76 -17.63 -15.46
CA ARG A 99 -4.82 -18.92 -14.72
C ARG A 99 -3.57 -19.17 -13.86
N ARG A 100 -2.47 -18.45 -14.07
CA ARG A 100 -1.24 -18.58 -13.26
C ARG A 100 -1.29 -17.77 -11.97
N ILE A 101 -2.27 -16.91 -11.80
CA ILE A 101 -2.50 -16.13 -10.60
C ILE A 101 -3.71 -16.64 -9.84
N ALA A 102 -3.65 -16.57 -8.52
CA ALA A 102 -4.81 -16.69 -7.65
C ALA A 102 -5.19 -15.28 -7.19
N LEU A 103 -6.36 -14.81 -7.59
CA LEU A 103 -6.96 -13.58 -7.06
C LEU A 103 -7.86 -13.96 -5.89
N VAL A 104 -7.66 -13.29 -4.78
CA VAL A 104 -8.48 -13.47 -3.57
C VAL A 104 -9.20 -12.16 -3.30
N GLU A 105 -10.48 -12.26 -2.99
CA GLU A 105 -11.29 -11.15 -2.52
C GLU A 105 -11.63 -11.30 -1.04
N MET A 106 -11.86 -10.20 -0.37
CA MET A 106 -12.40 -10.14 0.99
C MET A 106 -13.40 -9.01 1.09
N GLU A 107 -14.64 -9.31 1.48
CA GLU A 107 -15.55 -8.26 1.91
C GLU A 107 -15.10 -7.72 3.27
N ILE A 108 -14.99 -6.40 3.40
CA ILE A 108 -14.57 -5.76 4.65
C ILE A 108 -15.76 -5.78 5.61
N GLU A 109 -15.67 -6.63 6.63
CA GLU A 109 -16.65 -6.72 7.71
C GLU A 109 -16.39 -5.67 8.79
N GLU A 110 -15.09 -5.41 9.09
CA GLU A 110 -14.66 -4.43 10.06
C GLU A 110 -13.32 -3.83 9.65
N ALA A 111 -13.12 -2.54 9.92
CA ALA A 111 -11.85 -1.87 9.69
C ALA A 111 -11.52 -0.88 10.81
N SER A 112 -10.23 -0.71 11.07
CA SER A 112 -9.70 0.26 12.01
C SER A 112 -8.51 0.98 11.40
N ALA A 113 -8.46 2.30 11.55
CA ALA A 113 -7.32 3.11 11.16
C ALA A 113 -6.73 3.82 12.38
N LYS A 114 -5.40 3.88 12.44
CA LYS A 114 -4.69 4.62 13.47
C LYS A 114 -3.63 5.49 12.81
N VAL A 115 -3.67 6.77 13.15
CA VAL A 115 -2.67 7.76 12.74
C VAL A 115 -2.08 8.37 13.99
N ARG A 116 -0.77 8.39 14.07
CA ARG A 116 -0.02 9.16 15.05
C ARG A 116 0.95 10.06 14.30
N ASP A 117 0.79 11.36 14.54
CA ASP A 117 1.61 12.42 13.97
C ASP A 117 1.74 13.52 15.04
N THR A 118 2.66 13.30 15.98
CA THR A 118 2.86 14.17 17.13
C THR A 118 4.34 14.41 17.36
N GLY A 119 4.65 15.52 18.08
CA GLY A 119 5.96 15.71 18.68
C GLY A 119 6.17 14.84 19.92
N PRO A 120 7.35 14.93 20.55
CA PRO A 120 7.62 14.33 21.84
C PRO A 120 6.73 14.97 22.90
N GLY A 121 6.18 14.14 23.79
CA GLY A 121 5.55 14.61 25.02
C GLY A 121 6.62 15.04 26.01
N GLU A 122 6.23 15.86 26.99
CA GLU A 122 7.07 16.26 28.12
C GLU A 122 6.35 15.98 29.45
N LEU A 123 7.12 15.53 30.43
CA LEU A 123 6.68 15.43 31.82
C LEU A 123 7.22 16.66 32.58
N PRO A 124 6.62 17.08 33.71
CA PRO A 124 7.15 18.16 34.52
C PRO A 124 8.63 17.96 34.90
N ALA A 125 9.05 16.73 35.12
CA ALA A 125 10.45 16.38 35.42
C ALA A 125 11.41 16.51 34.23
N ASP A 126 10.91 16.65 33.01
CA ASP A 126 11.71 16.81 31.80
C ASP A 126 12.09 18.28 31.54
N GLU A 127 11.42 19.23 32.27
CA GLU A 127 11.66 20.64 32.10
C GLU A 127 13.10 21.02 32.47
N GLY A 128 13.78 21.72 31.57
CA GLY A 128 15.17 22.12 31.73
C GLY A 128 16.20 20.99 31.58
N TRP A 129 15.77 19.73 31.40
CA TRP A 129 16.70 18.61 31.15
C TRP A 129 17.44 18.78 29.82
N PRO A 130 18.79 18.68 29.80
CA PRO A 130 19.58 19.07 28.62
C PRO A 130 19.58 18.08 27.45
N ALA A 131 18.91 16.92 27.58
CA ALA A 131 18.84 15.94 26.49
C ALA A 131 18.07 16.53 25.30
N TRP A 132 18.59 16.31 24.10
CA TRP A 132 17.89 16.67 22.86
C TRP A 132 16.57 15.89 22.75
N CYS A 133 15.52 16.54 22.28
CA CYS A 133 14.23 15.90 21.98
C CYS A 133 13.68 16.43 20.64
N GLY A 134 12.90 15.62 19.96
CA GLY A 134 12.34 15.99 18.66
C GLY A 134 11.87 14.76 17.86
N VAL A 135 11.66 14.97 16.58
CA VAL A 135 11.24 13.93 15.65
C VAL A 135 12.27 13.79 14.53
N PHE A 136 12.66 12.55 14.26
CA PHE A 136 13.34 12.18 13.02
C PHE A 136 12.30 11.68 12.03
N PRO A 137 11.90 12.48 11.00
CA PRO A 137 10.94 12.03 10.00
C PRO A 137 11.52 10.88 9.17
N VAL A 138 10.66 9.94 8.79
CA VAL A 138 10.99 8.84 7.88
C VAL A 138 10.20 9.03 6.60
N GLU A 139 10.90 9.02 5.46
CA GLU A 139 10.31 9.17 4.14
C GLU A 139 10.74 8.03 3.21
N THR A 140 9.79 7.46 2.48
CA THR A 140 10.09 6.54 1.38
C THR A 140 10.09 7.34 0.08
N ARG A 141 11.19 7.26 -0.67
CA ARG A 141 11.36 7.98 -1.94
C ARG A 141 11.60 7.03 -3.10
N ILE A 142 11.12 7.42 -4.28
CA ILE A 142 11.35 6.71 -5.53
C ILE A 142 12.82 6.94 -5.94
N GLY A 143 13.52 5.88 -6.28
CA GLY A 143 14.87 5.93 -6.83
C GLY A 143 14.89 6.23 -8.34
N ALA A 144 16.08 6.25 -8.92
CA ALA A 144 16.25 6.36 -10.37
C ALA A 144 15.58 5.18 -11.09
N ALA A 145 14.92 5.48 -12.19
CA ALA A 145 14.33 4.43 -13.03
C ALA A 145 15.41 3.53 -13.63
N LEU A 146 15.22 2.22 -13.55
CA LEU A 146 16.11 1.21 -14.10
C LEU A 146 15.40 0.54 -15.30
N PRO A 147 15.71 0.93 -16.54
CA PRO A 147 15.11 0.32 -17.72
C PRO A 147 15.58 -1.14 -17.88
N GLU A 148 14.69 -1.99 -18.39
CA GLU A 148 15.04 -3.38 -18.74
C GLU A 148 16.15 -3.39 -19.81
N PRO A 149 17.17 -4.26 -19.69
CA PRO A 149 18.18 -4.44 -20.72
C PRO A 149 17.51 -4.75 -22.07
N GLY A 150 17.83 -3.97 -23.10
CA GLY A 150 17.25 -4.13 -24.44
C GLY A 150 16.17 -3.10 -24.81
N MET A 151 15.72 -2.25 -23.88
CA MET A 151 14.81 -1.15 -24.20
C MET A 151 15.44 -0.02 -25.04
N GLY A 152 16.72 -0.10 -25.41
CA GLY A 152 17.42 0.91 -26.20
C GLY A 152 17.52 2.28 -25.54
N ALA A 153 18.14 3.25 -26.21
CA ALA A 153 18.35 4.61 -25.72
C ALA A 153 17.05 5.44 -25.53
N GLY A 154 15.89 4.91 -25.91
CA GLY A 154 14.58 5.55 -25.75
C GLY A 154 13.80 5.10 -24.49
N GLY A 155 14.44 4.39 -23.56
CA GLY A 155 13.79 3.79 -22.39
C GLY A 155 13.39 4.73 -21.25
N ALA A 156 13.13 6.03 -21.55
CA ALA A 156 12.57 6.91 -20.56
C ALA A 156 11.12 6.50 -20.18
N PRO A 157 10.74 6.62 -18.88
CA PRO A 157 9.37 6.38 -18.46
C PRO A 157 8.37 7.23 -19.25
N THR A 158 7.27 6.61 -19.68
CA THR A 158 6.18 7.30 -20.39
C THR A 158 5.40 8.23 -19.44
N PRO A 159 4.65 9.24 -19.96
CA PRO A 159 3.96 10.24 -19.14
C PRO A 159 3.01 9.68 -18.08
N ASP A 160 2.43 8.52 -18.29
CA ASP A 160 1.59 7.82 -17.31
C ASP A 160 2.35 7.36 -16.06
N LEU A 161 3.68 7.32 -16.14
CA LEU A 161 4.58 6.99 -15.02
C LEU A 161 5.19 8.24 -14.35
N ALA A 162 4.81 9.45 -14.78
CA ALA A 162 5.35 10.71 -14.24
C ALA A 162 5.26 10.86 -12.72
N PRO A 163 4.22 10.35 -12.01
CA PRO A 163 4.19 10.40 -10.55
C PRO A 163 5.37 9.68 -9.89
N TYR A 164 5.94 8.67 -10.57
CA TYR A 164 7.05 7.84 -10.05
C TYR A 164 8.45 8.38 -10.43
N ARG A 165 8.59 9.70 -10.60
CA ARG A 165 9.89 10.30 -10.89
C ARG A 165 10.86 10.13 -9.72
N GLU A 166 12.15 10.09 -10.02
CA GLU A 166 13.21 10.06 -9.01
C GLU A 166 13.07 11.18 -7.98
N GLY A 167 13.26 10.84 -6.71
CA GLY A 167 13.13 11.74 -5.56
C GLY A 167 11.72 12.02 -5.10
N ALA A 168 10.67 11.65 -5.86
CA ALA A 168 9.29 11.79 -5.41
C ALA A 168 9.03 10.96 -4.14
N ARG A 169 8.22 11.47 -3.23
CA ARG A 169 7.74 10.70 -2.08
C ARG A 169 6.75 9.63 -2.56
N LEU A 170 6.87 8.42 -2.02
CA LEU A 170 6.00 7.30 -2.41
C LEU A 170 4.53 7.60 -2.15
N ASP A 171 4.19 8.20 -1.01
CA ASP A 171 2.80 8.53 -0.65
C ASP A 171 2.20 9.59 -1.58
N GLU A 172 2.99 10.59 -2.00
CA GLU A 172 2.59 11.59 -2.99
C GLU A 172 2.36 10.96 -4.37
N ALA A 173 3.28 10.07 -4.81
CA ALA A 173 3.14 9.36 -6.07
C ALA A 173 1.87 8.50 -6.13
N LEU A 174 1.60 7.74 -5.06
CA LEU A 174 0.40 6.91 -4.95
C LEU A 174 -0.88 7.75 -4.88
N THR A 175 -0.85 8.90 -4.20
CA THR A 175 -1.99 9.83 -4.13
C THR A 175 -2.26 10.46 -5.49
N ALA A 176 -1.22 10.88 -6.21
CA ALA A 176 -1.36 11.45 -7.55
C ALA A 176 -1.92 10.43 -8.55
N ALA A 177 -1.47 9.18 -8.49
CA ALA A 177 -2.04 8.11 -9.30
C ALA A 177 -3.52 7.86 -8.99
N ALA A 178 -3.90 7.92 -7.71
CA ALA A 178 -5.28 7.71 -7.26
C ALA A 178 -6.22 8.86 -7.62
N ALA A 179 -5.73 10.12 -7.68
CA ALA A 179 -6.54 11.32 -7.91
C ALA A 179 -7.18 11.39 -9.31
N VAL A 180 -6.72 10.55 -10.24
CA VAL A 180 -7.32 10.48 -11.61
C VAL A 180 -8.74 9.87 -11.57
N TYR A 181 -9.13 9.20 -10.47
CA TYR A 181 -10.39 8.47 -10.30
C TYR A 181 -11.26 9.02 -9.15
N GLY A 182 -10.90 10.17 -8.59
CA GLY A 182 -11.63 10.85 -7.50
C GLY A 182 -12.69 11.83 -7.99
#